data_09a06af7f6ddf39ac1dc0c2d5aae6f77
#
_entry.id   09a06af7f6ddf39ac1dc0c2d5aae6f77
#
_cell.length_a   1.000
_cell.length_b   1.000
_cell.length_c   1.000
_cell.angle_alpha   90.00
_cell.angle_beta   90.00
_cell.angle_gamma   90.00
#
_symmetry.space_group_name_H-M   'P 1'
#
loop_
_entity.id
_entity.type
_entity.pdbx_description
1 polymer ?
#
loop_
_entity_poly.entity_id
_entity_poly.type
_entity_poly.pdbx_seq_one_letter_code
_entity_poly.pdbx_strand_id
1 'polypeptide(L)'
;MSTSLINTKIQPFNATAYHNGDFVEVSEKDVLGKWSIFFFYPADFTFVCPTELGDVADYYEQLQEMGVEVYSVSTDTHFTHKAWHDTSDTIGKIKFPMIGDPTGRITRSFGVMIEDDGLALRGTFVMNPEGEIKVIETHDLGIGRSAKELVRKVQAAQ
;
A
#
# COMPACT_ATOMS: atom_id res chain seq x y z
N MET A 1 -17.23 15.11 -14.72
CA MET A 1 -17.90 14.62 -13.53
C MET A 1 -17.00 13.64 -12.79
N SER A 2 -16.74 13.91 -11.56
CA SER A 2 -15.91 13.05 -10.73
C SER A 2 -16.75 11.90 -10.18
N THR A 3 -16.21 10.70 -10.20
CA THR A 3 -16.85 9.55 -9.60
C THR A 3 -15.89 8.88 -8.62
N SER A 4 -16.45 8.34 -7.54
CA SER A 4 -15.66 7.58 -6.58
C SER A 4 -15.16 6.29 -7.22
N LEU A 5 -14.01 5.82 -6.75
CA LEU A 5 -13.49 4.50 -7.12
C LEU A 5 -14.15 3.37 -6.34
N ILE A 6 -15.01 3.66 -5.37
CA ILE A 6 -15.75 2.64 -4.62
C ILE A 6 -16.54 1.77 -5.58
N ASN A 7 -16.43 0.46 -5.41
CA ASN A 7 -17.05 -0.58 -6.25
C ASN A 7 -16.48 -0.68 -7.67
N THR A 8 -15.37 0.00 -7.96
CA THR A 8 -14.63 -0.23 -9.19
C THR A 8 -13.56 -1.29 -8.96
N LYS A 9 -13.17 -1.98 -10.03
CA LYS A 9 -12.14 -3.00 -9.96
C LYS A 9 -10.76 -2.41 -10.11
N ILE A 10 -9.79 -3.04 -9.42
CA ILE A 10 -8.38 -2.71 -9.57
C ILE A 10 -7.97 -2.81 -11.05
N GLN A 11 -7.20 -1.82 -11.53
CA GLN A 11 -6.71 -1.81 -12.89
C GLN A 11 -5.55 -2.79 -13.07
N PRO A 12 -5.36 -3.37 -14.27
CA PRO A 12 -4.20 -4.21 -14.54
C PRO A 12 -2.88 -3.47 -14.30
N PHE A 13 -1.93 -4.15 -13.69
CA PHE A 13 -0.58 -3.60 -13.49
C PHE A 13 0.44 -4.73 -13.39
N ASN A 14 1.70 -4.38 -13.62
CA ASN A 14 2.87 -5.21 -13.31
C ASN A 14 3.89 -4.33 -12.63
N ALA A 15 4.43 -4.81 -11.51
CA ALA A 15 5.42 -4.05 -10.76
C ALA A 15 6.40 -4.99 -10.09
N THR A 16 7.56 -4.45 -9.72
CA THR A 16 8.55 -5.17 -8.92
C THR A 16 8.45 -4.72 -7.48
N ALA A 17 8.42 -5.65 -6.56
CA ALA A 17 8.33 -5.39 -5.13
C ALA A 17 9.54 -5.99 -4.41
N TYR A 18 9.90 -5.40 -3.26
CA TYR A 18 10.80 -6.01 -2.31
C TYR A 18 9.96 -6.79 -1.29
N HIS A 19 10.28 -8.07 -1.11
CA HIS A 19 9.50 -8.93 -0.22
C HIS A 19 10.40 -9.99 0.42
N ASN A 20 10.58 -9.91 1.73
CA ASN A 20 11.30 -10.90 2.54
C ASN A 20 12.69 -11.25 1.97
N GLY A 21 13.45 -10.23 1.58
CA GLY A 21 14.82 -10.42 1.10
C GLY A 21 14.96 -10.59 -0.41
N ASP A 22 13.85 -10.72 -1.14
CA ASP A 22 13.85 -10.95 -2.59
C ASP A 22 13.12 -9.87 -3.35
N PHE A 23 13.46 -9.71 -4.62
CA PHE A 23 12.67 -8.92 -5.55
C PHE A 23 11.68 -9.86 -6.24
N VAL A 24 10.40 -9.51 -6.20
CA VAL A 24 9.32 -10.34 -6.77
C VAL A 24 8.45 -9.49 -7.69
N GLU A 25 7.88 -10.14 -8.69
CA GLU A 25 6.92 -9.48 -9.57
C GLU A 25 5.52 -9.58 -8.96
N VAL A 26 4.77 -8.48 -9.00
CA VAL A 26 3.39 -8.40 -8.48
C VAL A 26 2.50 -7.84 -9.57
N SER A 27 1.33 -8.46 -9.75
CA SER A 27 0.31 -7.99 -10.69
C SER A 27 -1.05 -8.02 -10.01
N GLU A 28 -2.08 -7.48 -10.71
CA GLU A 28 -3.46 -7.53 -10.21
C GLU A 28 -3.93 -8.97 -9.99
N LYS A 29 -3.36 -9.93 -10.69
CA LYS A 29 -3.72 -11.34 -10.53
C LYS A 29 -3.34 -11.88 -9.15
N ASP A 30 -2.26 -11.37 -8.57
CA ASP A 30 -1.83 -11.75 -7.22
C ASP A 30 -2.78 -11.22 -6.15
N VAL A 31 -3.46 -10.12 -6.45
CA VAL A 31 -4.38 -9.46 -5.53
C VAL A 31 -5.74 -10.16 -5.49
N LEU A 32 -6.14 -10.78 -6.58
CA LEU A 32 -7.44 -11.47 -6.68
C LEU A 32 -7.47 -12.74 -5.84
N GLY A 33 -8.65 -13.08 -5.32
CA GLY A 33 -8.88 -14.31 -4.56
C GLY A 33 -8.80 -14.14 -3.05
N LYS A 34 -8.40 -12.97 -2.56
CA LYS A 34 -8.35 -12.66 -1.12
C LYS A 34 -8.55 -11.16 -0.93
N TRP A 35 -8.89 -10.78 0.30
CA TRP A 35 -8.94 -9.37 0.68
C TRP A 35 -7.53 -8.80 0.64
N SER A 36 -7.39 -7.54 0.24
CA SER A 36 -6.09 -6.88 0.14
C SER A 36 -6.19 -5.41 0.50
N ILE A 37 -5.06 -4.88 0.95
CA ILE A 37 -4.89 -3.47 1.28
C ILE A 37 -3.75 -2.94 0.42
N PHE A 38 -3.99 -1.80 -0.27
CA PHE A 38 -2.92 -1.02 -0.89
C PHE A 38 -2.70 0.22 -0.05
N PHE A 39 -1.52 0.33 0.49
CA PHE A 39 -1.14 1.39 1.43
C PHE A 39 -0.11 2.30 0.76
N PHE A 40 -0.60 3.41 0.19
CA PHE A 40 0.24 4.39 -0.51
C PHE A 40 0.85 5.37 0.47
N TYR A 41 2.09 5.76 0.23
CA TYR A 41 2.80 6.78 0.99
C TYR A 41 3.74 7.54 0.07
N PRO A 42 4.16 8.78 0.45
CA PRO A 42 4.89 9.65 -0.49
C PRO A 42 6.28 9.14 -0.87
N ALA A 43 7.10 8.74 0.08
CA ALA A 43 8.48 8.38 -0.25
C ALA A 43 9.18 7.64 0.89
N ASP A 44 10.14 6.78 0.51
CA ASP A 44 11.07 6.16 1.44
C ASP A 44 11.99 7.21 2.07
N PHE A 45 12.58 6.88 3.21
CA PHE A 45 13.58 7.73 3.89
C PHE A 45 13.01 9.08 4.34
N THR A 46 11.73 9.10 4.80
CA THR A 46 11.07 10.28 5.36
C THR A 46 10.66 10.03 6.81
N PHE A 47 10.08 11.06 7.47
CA PHE A 47 9.84 10.98 8.93
C PHE A 47 8.50 10.38 9.32
N VAL A 48 7.41 10.71 8.63
CA VAL A 48 6.05 10.23 8.99
C VAL A 48 5.81 8.80 8.49
N CYS A 49 6.33 8.48 7.31
CA CYS A 49 6.10 7.18 6.69
C CYS A 49 6.59 5.99 7.53
N PRO A 50 7.79 6.05 8.18
CA PRO A 50 8.21 4.91 9.00
C PRO A 50 7.26 4.60 10.15
N THR A 51 6.68 5.62 10.78
CA THR A 51 5.71 5.42 11.86
C THR A 51 4.47 4.70 11.37
N GLU A 52 3.89 5.17 10.25
CA GLU A 52 2.71 4.54 9.65
C GLU A 52 2.99 3.10 9.24
N LEU A 53 4.08 2.88 8.51
CA LEU A 53 4.42 1.56 7.99
C LEU A 53 4.78 0.59 9.11
N GLY A 54 5.46 1.06 10.15
CA GLY A 54 5.77 0.28 11.33
C GLY A 54 4.51 -0.18 12.06
N ASP A 55 3.53 0.71 12.19
CA ASP A 55 2.24 0.38 12.79
C ASP A 55 1.52 -0.70 11.98
N VAL A 56 1.48 -0.58 10.66
CA VAL A 56 0.85 -1.59 9.81
C VAL A 56 1.61 -2.91 9.92
N ALA A 57 2.94 -2.86 9.98
CA ALA A 57 3.75 -4.06 10.16
C ALA A 57 3.42 -4.79 11.48
N ASP A 58 3.14 -4.04 12.54
CA ASP A 58 2.77 -4.62 13.82
C ASP A 58 1.40 -5.31 13.79
N TYR A 59 0.50 -4.90 12.88
CA TYR A 59 -0.81 -5.51 12.71
C TYR A 59 -0.86 -6.54 11.57
N TYR A 60 0.25 -6.75 10.88
CA TYR A 60 0.26 -7.60 9.69
C TYR A 60 -0.17 -9.04 9.98
N GLU A 61 0.32 -9.61 11.07
CA GLU A 61 -0.05 -10.99 11.45
C GLU A 61 -1.56 -11.10 11.68
N GLN A 62 -2.14 -10.14 12.39
CA GLN A 62 -3.59 -10.11 12.61
C GLN A 62 -4.35 -10.00 11.30
N LEU A 63 -3.88 -9.16 10.37
CA LEU A 63 -4.50 -9.00 9.06
C LEU A 63 -4.43 -10.31 8.26
N GLN A 64 -3.29 -11.00 8.31
CA GLN A 64 -3.16 -12.30 7.65
C GLN A 64 -4.13 -13.33 8.23
N GLU A 65 -4.33 -13.35 9.53
CA GLU A 65 -5.32 -14.23 10.18
C GLU A 65 -6.73 -13.93 9.72
N MET A 66 -7.01 -12.69 9.32
CA MET A 66 -8.30 -12.28 8.74
C MET A 66 -8.41 -12.58 7.24
N GLY A 67 -7.39 -13.19 6.65
CA GLY A 67 -7.36 -13.46 5.21
C GLY A 67 -7.01 -12.26 4.35
N VAL A 68 -6.27 -11.29 4.89
CA VAL A 68 -5.97 -10.03 4.22
C VAL A 68 -4.47 -9.93 3.92
N GLU A 69 -4.11 -9.62 2.68
CA GLU A 69 -2.72 -9.29 2.32
C GLU A 69 -2.56 -7.78 2.24
N VAL A 70 -1.35 -7.32 2.58
CA VAL A 70 -0.99 -5.90 2.56
C VAL A 70 0.08 -5.67 1.50
N TYR A 71 -0.06 -4.58 0.75
CA TYR A 71 0.95 -4.11 -0.19
C TYR A 71 1.20 -2.63 0.09
N SER A 72 2.44 -2.27 0.41
CA SER A 72 2.80 -0.85 0.46
C SER A 72 3.25 -0.40 -0.92
N VAL A 73 2.98 0.86 -1.26
CA VAL A 73 3.28 1.41 -2.59
C VAL A 73 3.80 2.83 -2.45
N SER A 74 4.92 3.11 -3.10
CA SER A 74 5.39 4.48 -3.31
C SER A 74 6.01 4.59 -4.70
N THR A 75 6.30 5.80 -5.14
CA THR A 75 6.93 6.03 -6.44
C THR A 75 8.44 5.76 -6.42
N ASP A 76 8.98 5.28 -5.32
CA ASP A 76 10.36 4.80 -5.24
C ASP A 76 10.51 3.48 -5.99
N THR A 77 11.76 3.10 -6.27
CA THR A 77 12.03 1.79 -6.87
C THR A 77 12.11 0.70 -5.80
N HIS A 78 12.02 -0.55 -6.23
CA HIS A 78 12.22 -1.69 -5.35
C HIS A 78 13.64 -1.71 -4.75
N PHE A 79 14.63 -1.15 -5.45
CA PHE A 79 15.99 -1.01 -4.92
C PHE A 79 16.02 -0.08 -3.71
N THR A 80 15.30 1.02 -3.77
CA THR A 80 15.20 1.98 -2.66
C THR A 80 14.48 1.33 -1.47
N HIS A 81 13.43 0.57 -1.72
CA HIS A 81 12.71 -0.17 -0.67
C HIS A 81 13.65 -1.14 0.05
N LYS A 82 14.47 -1.87 -0.70
CA LYS A 82 15.44 -2.79 -0.09
C LYS A 82 16.43 -2.04 0.79
N ALA A 83 16.99 -0.94 0.29
CA ALA A 83 17.95 -0.14 1.05
C ALA A 83 17.33 0.40 2.36
N TRP A 84 16.10 0.86 2.28
CA TRP A 84 15.38 1.37 3.45
C TRP A 84 15.10 0.26 4.46
N HIS A 85 14.65 -0.90 3.98
CA HIS A 85 14.40 -2.06 4.82
C HIS A 85 15.67 -2.54 5.52
N ASP A 86 16.81 -2.53 4.81
CA ASP A 86 18.09 -2.99 5.35
C ASP A 86 18.69 -2.03 6.38
N THR A 87 18.33 -0.73 6.34
CA THR A 87 18.97 0.31 7.16
C THR A 87 18.09 0.89 8.25
N SER A 88 16.79 0.61 8.24
CA SER A 88 15.83 1.12 9.24
C SER A 88 15.31 -0.01 10.11
N ASP A 89 15.45 0.12 11.43
CA ASP A 89 14.92 -0.87 12.36
C ASP A 89 13.40 -0.98 12.26
N THR A 90 12.71 0.15 12.10
CA THR A 90 11.25 0.18 11.97
C THR A 90 10.79 -0.48 10.68
N ILE A 91 11.37 -0.08 9.55
CA ILE A 91 11.01 -0.62 8.23
C ILE A 91 11.46 -2.07 8.10
N GLY A 92 12.54 -2.45 8.77
CA GLY A 92 13.01 -3.83 8.82
C GLY A 92 12.01 -4.82 9.39
N LYS A 93 10.97 -4.35 10.10
CA LYS A 93 9.88 -5.20 10.60
C LYS A 93 8.89 -5.60 9.51
N ILE A 94 8.88 -4.93 8.37
CA ILE A 94 7.90 -5.17 7.31
C ILE A 94 8.15 -6.52 6.66
N LYS A 95 7.10 -7.35 6.63
CA LYS A 95 7.12 -8.67 5.99
C LYS A 95 6.18 -8.75 4.79
N PHE A 96 5.40 -7.71 4.54
CA PHE A 96 4.53 -7.67 3.35
C PHE A 96 5.28 -7.11 2.14
N PRO A 97 4.79 -7.35 0.92
CA PRO A 97 5.44 -6.83 -0.28
C PRO A 97 5.45 -5.31 -0.32
N MET A 98 6.60 -4.73 -0.68
CA MET A 98 6.79 -3.29 -0.82
C MET A 98 6.92 -2.99 -2.31
N ILE A 99 5.83 -2.55 -2.93
CA ILE A 99 5.77 -2.32 -4.38
C ILE A 99 6.46 -1.01 -4.74
N GLY A 100 7.35 -1.07 -5.74
CA GLY A 100 7.91 0.12 -6.37
C GLY A 100 7.05 0.54 -7.56
N ASP A 101 6.67 1.82 -7.61
CA ASP A 101 5.87 2.39 -8.70
C ASP A 101 6.56 3.61 -9.32
N PRO A 102 7.81 3.47 -9.83
CA PRO A 102 8.57 4.63 -10.29
C PRO A 102 7.96 5.35 -11.49
N THR A 103 7.14 4.68 -12.28
CA THR A 103 6.40 5.33 -13.38
C THR A 103 5.17 6.07 -12.91
N GLY A 104 4.72 5.83 -11.68
CA GLY A 104 3.49 6.43 -11.13
C GLY A 104 2.22 5.81 -11.67
N ARG A 105 2.32 4.74 -12.44
CA ARG A 105 1.16 4.16 -13.14
C ARG A 105 0.13 3.62 -12.15
N ILE A 106 0.56 2.88 -11.14
CA ILE A 106 -0.34 2.35 -10.11
C ILE A 106 -0.92 3.50 -9.28
N THR A 107 -0.07 4.42 -8.86
CA THR A 107 -0.48 5.59 -8.06
C THR A 107 -1.55 6.40 -8.78
N ARG A 108 -1.39 6.62 -10.09
CA ARG A 108 -2.40 7.33 -10.90
C ARG A 108 -3.69 6.54 -11.04
N SER A 109 -3.60 5.22 -11.19
CA SER A 109 -4.81 4.40 -11.34
C SER A 109 -5.69 4.42 -10.09
N PHE A 110 -5.11 4.68 -8.91
CA PHE A 110 -5.84 4.83 -7.65
C PHE A 110 -6.19 6.28 -7.33
N GLY A 111 -5.82 7.23 -8.20
CA GLY A 111 -6.19 8.64 -8.04
C GLY A 111 -5.45 9.39 -6.94
N VAL A 112 -4.29 8.93 -6.53
CA VAL A 112 -3.52 9.54 -5.42
C VAL A 112 -2.17 10.11 -5.86
N MET A 113 -1.96 10.33 -7.17
CA MET A 113 -0.73 10.94 -7.64
C MET A 113 -0.76 12.46 -7.50
N ILE A 114 0.28 13.01 -6.87
CA ILE A 114 0.56 14.44 -6.89
C ILE A 114 1.46 14.68 -8.10
N GLU A 115 0.88 15.13 -9.21
CA GLU A 115 1.59 15.17 -10.51
C GLU A 115 2.85 16.05 -10.48
N ASP A 116 2.77 17.19 -9.81
CA ASP A 116 3.91 18.13 -9.77
C ASP A 116 5.11 17.57 -9.00
N ASP A 117 4.87 16.69 -8.05
CA ASP A 117 5.91 16.17 -7.16
C ASP A 117 6.33 14.74 -7.51
N GLY A 118 5.51 14.03 -8.27
CA GLY A 118 5.72 12.61 -8.55
C GLY A 118 5.60 11.73 -7.32
N LEU A 119 4.85 12.16 -6.32
CA LEU A 119 4.67 11.46 -5.05
C LEU A 119 3.20 11.08 -4.86
N ALA A 120 2.97 10.04 -4.07
CA ALA A 120 1.62 9.63 -3.70
C ALA A 120 1.13 10.39 -2.46
N LEU A 121 -0.17 10.72 -2.45
CA LEU A 121 -0.86 11.06 -1.21
C LEU A 121 -0.87 9.82 -0.29
N ARG A 122 -1.18 10.03 0.98
CA ARG A 122 -1.32 8.92 1.94
C ARG A 122 -2.68 8.27 1.76
N GLY A 123 -2.77 7.42 0.75
CA GLY A 123 -4.00 6.72 0.38
C GLY A 123 -4.00 5.29 0.85
N THR A 124 -5.15 4.85 1.38
CA THR A 124 -5.36 3.47 1.78
C THR A 124 -6.59 2.94 1.07
N PHE A 125 -6.44 1.79 0.41
CA PHE A 125 -7.52 1.17 -0.36
C PHE A 125 -7.67 -0.27 0.10
N VAL A 126 -8.91 -0.65 0.43
CA VAL A 126 -9.25 -2.03 0.80
C VAL A 126 -10.06 -2.64 -0.32
N MET A 127 -9.64 -3.79 -0.83
CA MET A 127 -10.29 -4.48 -1.93
C MET A 127 -10.76 -5.86 -1.49
N ASN A 128 -11.92 -6.27 -2.02
CA ASN A 128 -12.45 -7.61 -1.78
C ASN A 128 -11.77 -8.65 -2.70
N PRO A 129 -12.09 -9.95 -2.56
CA PRO A 129 -11.46 -11.00 -3.37
C PRO A 129 -11.67 -10.87 -4.88
N GLU A 130 -12.68 -10.12 -5.32
CA GLU A 130 -12.92 -9.85 -6.74
C GLU A 130 -12.13 -8.64 -7.24
N GLY A 131 -11.32 -8.01 -6.37
CA GLY A 131 -10.55 -6.84 -6.72
C GLY A 131 -11.34 -5.54 -6.74
N GLU A 132 -12.53 -5.52 -6.14
CA GLU A 132 -13.33 -4.31 -6.04
C GLU A 132 -12.94 -3.48 -4.83
N ILE A 133 -12.80 -2.18 -5.01
CA ILE A 133 -12.42 -1.25 -3.94
C ILE A 133 -13.63 -1.00 -3.05
N LYS A 134 -13.51 -1.33 -1.77
CA LYS A 134 -14.60 -1.23 -0.79
C LYS A 134 -14.40 -0.14 0.25
N VAL A 135 -13.15 0.26 0.53
CA VAL A 135 -12.85 1.33 1.48
C VAL A 135 -11.75 2.20 0.88
N ILE A 136 -11.90 3.50 1.00
CA ILE A 136 -10.88 4.47 0.60
C ILE A 136 -10.68 5.45 1.76
N GLU A 137 -9.43 5.64 2.14
CA GLU A 137 -9.02 6.69 3.08
C GLU A 137 -7.83 7.41 2.46
N THR A 138 -7.94 8.73 2.30
CA THR A 138 -6.84 9.53 1.73
C THR A 138 -6.56 10.72 2.64
N HIS A 139 -5.30 10.86 3.05
CA HIS A 139 -4.83 11.95 3.88
C HIS A 139 -3.80 12.79 3.12
N ASP A 140 -3.72 14.07 3.47
CA ASP A 140 -2.65 14.94 3.01
C ASP A 140 -1.31 14.48 3.56
N LEU A 141 -0.23 14.93 2.96
CA LEU A 141 1.14 14.44 3.23
C LEU A 141 1.55 14.55 4.71
N GLY A 142 1.07 15.58 5.40
CA GLY A 142 1.43 15.82 6.80
C GLY A 142 0.56 15.07 7.82
N ILE A 143 -0.42 14.30 7.38
CA ILE A 143 -1.39 13.67 8.29
C ILE A 143 -1.22 12.14 8.26
N GLY A 144 -0.68 11.60 9.34
CA GLY A 144 -0.49 10.15 9.48
C GLY A 144 -1.80 9.39 9.65
N ARG A 145 -1.76 8.09 9.42
CA ARG A 145 -2.90 7.19 9.48
C ARG A 145 -2.75 6.22 10.65
N SER A 146 -3.87 5.68 11.12
CA SER A 146 -3.91 4.71 12.22
C SER A 146 -4.09 3.28 11.69
N ALA A 147 -3.16 2.39 12.00
CA ALA A 147 -3.27 0.98 11.64
C ALA A 147 -4.42 0.29 12.39
N LYS A 148 -4.67 0.69 13.62
CA LYS A 148 -5.80 0.17 14.42
C LYS A 148 -7.12 0.47 13.73
N GLU A 149 -7.29 1.70 13.23
CA GLU A 149 -8.50 2.09 12.48
C GLU A 149 -8.60 1.35 11.16
N LEU A 150 -7.48 1.09 10.50
CA LEU A 150 -7.45 0.31 9.27
C LEU A 150 -7.98 -1.10 9.52
N VAL A 151 -7.53 -1.77 10.57
CA VAL A 151 -8.00 -3.10 10.94
C VAL A 151 -9.51 -3.07 11.20
N ARG A 152 -10.01 -2.07 11.93
CA ARG A 152 -11.44 -1.91 12.21
C ARG A 152 -12.25 -1.77 10.91
N LYS A 153 -11.77 -0.97 9.97
CA LYS A 153 -12.45 -0.76 8.69
C LYS A 153 -12.49 -2.03 7.84
N VAL A 154 -11.41 -2.80 7.85
CA VAL A 154 -11.37 -4.08 7.15
C VAL A 154 -12.37 -5.05 7.75
N GLN A 155 -12.44 -5.14 9.07
CA GLN A 155 -13.42 -5.98 9.76
C GLN A 155 -14.84 -5.58 9.38
N ALA A 156 -15.11 -4.28 9.31
CA ALA A 156 -16.42 -3.78 8.91
C ALA A 156 -16.76 -4.12 7.46
N ALA A 157 -15.77 -4.14 6.57
CA ALA A 157 -15.97 -4.43 5.15
C ALA A 157 -16.20 -5.92 4.88
N GLN A 158 -15.60 -6.76 5.71
CA GLN A 158 -15.79 -8.21 5.62
C GLN A 158 -17.15 -8.60 6.19
#